data_2254a7adfd1105440c112bec3d3a1024
#
_entry.id   2254a7adfd1105440c112bec3d3a1024
#
_cell.length_a   1.000
_cell.length_b   1.000
_cell.length_c   1.000
_cell.angle_alpha   90.00
_cell.angle_beta   90.00
_cell.angle_gamma   90.00
#
_symmetry.space_group_name_H-M   'P 1'
#
loop_
_entity.id
_entity.type
_entity.pdbx_description
1 polymer ?
#
loop_
_entity_poly.entity_id
_entity_poly.type
_entity_poly.pdbx_seq_one_letter_code
_entity_poly.pdbx_strand_id
1 'polypeptide(L)'
;LAAEAAGEHAEASRWRARLLRNYGHLRAEVGPLRQAALEGRPLHGWRRHPSLPLLQALETPSGHPAPVLHGPVLQVQVTAAPTDPLDALAACIDAGDTLSPEAVAARCGMPLGDVTAALRGHLYQQGPGGGWLTRAAYLSGDLPARIREAESWALIDDTYAEHVAALKGALPAEVAPESIVVPFGASWVPASVYLAFFRVLFPTWGATPAREGAITLDYSIPTAQWLVKIRPVEIHASVDNTDTYGTPCFTAVELIEHGMALSSPIAYDETEAGGKVRNHRATIAACGKLDAIRRRWSDWILSDPVRRDALATIFRERFAGHAPRRYDGSGLTFPGLAAAYEGKPLALHKHQRDAIARILDKDTTDDSALLTHKVGAGKTLCAIVGVMKRLQLGLSRRPIVVVPNHIRDQ
;
A
#
# COMPACT_ATOMS: atom_id res chain seq x y z
N LEU A 1 -12.81 -27.74 -11.93
CA LEU A 1 -12.81 -26.55 -11.04
C LEU A 1 -13.83 -25.51 -11.51
N ALA A 2 -13.84 -25.10 -12.80
CA ALA A 2 -14.79 -24.08 -13.29
C ALA A 2 -16.25 -24.51 -13.10
N ALA A 3 -16.61 -25.74 -13.52
CA ALA A 3 -17.94 -26.30 -13.32
C ALA A 3 -18.30 -26.46 -11.83
N GLU A 4 -17.32 -26.78 -10.99
CA GLU A 4 -17.51 -26.88 -9.53
C GLU A 4 -17.78 -25.49 -8.91
N ALA A 5 -17.05 -24.46 -9.33
CA ALA A 5 -17.27 -23.08 -8.91
C ALA A 5 -18.62 -22.52 -9.36
N ALA A 6 -19.11 -22.96 -10.53
CA ALA A 6 -20.44 -22.62 -11.06
C ALA A 6 -21.59 -23.43 -10.41
N GLY A 7 -21.30 -24.39 -9.52
CA GLY A 7 -22.31 -25.23 -8.91
C GLY A 7 -22.84 -26.36 -9.82
N GLU A 8 -22.20 -26.60 -10.97
CA GLU A 8 -22.56 -27.61 -11.95
C GLU A 8 -22.02 -28.99 -11.53
N HIS A 9 -22.56 -29.57 -10.46
CA HIS A 9 -22.04 -30.76 -9.79
C HIS A 9 -21.96 -32.00 -10.71
N ALA A 10 -22.91 -32.18 -11.61
CA ALA A 10 -22.92 -33.33 -12.55
C ALA A 10 -21.77 -33.20 -13.57
N GLU A 11 -21.54 -32.05 -14.11
CA GLU A 11 -20.46 -31.78 -15.05
C GLU A 11 -19.09 -31.85 -14.35
N ALA A 12 -18.96 -31.22 -13.18
CA ALA A 12 -17.77 -31.33 -12.35
C ALA A 12 -17.38 -32.78 -12.05
N SER A 13 -18.35 -33.63 -11.75
CA SER A 13 -18.15 -35.06 -11.49
C SER A 13 -17.67 -35.81 -12.73
N ARG A 14 -18.23 -35.52 -13.91
CA ARG A 14 -17.76 -36.10 -15.20
C ARG A 14 -16.30 -35.72 -15.50
N TRP A 15 -15.95 -34.45 -15.36
CA TRP A 15 -14.59 -34.00 -15.58
C TRP A 15 -13.61 -34.58 -14.57
N ARG A 16 -14.00 -34.73 -13.31
CA ARG A 16 -13.18 -35.34 -12.26
C ARG A 16 -12.92 -36.83 -12.56
N ALA A 17 -13.92 -37.57 -12.95
CA ALA A 17 -13.77 -38.97 -13.34
C ALA A 17 -12.82 -39.14 -14.54
N ARG A 18 -12.88 -38.21 -15.53
CA ARG A 18 -11.96 -38.19 -16.68
C ARG A 18 -10.54 -37.86 -16.25
N LEU A 19 -10.39 -36.86 -15.38
CA LEU A 19 -9.09 -36.44 -14.85
C LEU A 19 -8.43 -37.57 -14.05
N LEU A 20 -9.18 -38.23 -13.19
CA LEU A 20 -8.68 -39.35 -12.37
C LEU A 20 -8.17 -40.53 -13.25
N ARG A 21 -8.93 -40.90 -14.30
CA ARG A 21 -8.46 -41.91 -15.25
C ARG A 21 -7.16 -41.52 -15.94
N ASN A 22 -7.10 -40.32 -16.50
CA ASN A 22 -5.91 -39.82 -17.21
C ASN A 22 -4.69 -39.70 -16.28
N TYR A 23 -4.90 -39.23 -15.04
CA TYR A 23 -3.89 -39.20 -14.00
C TYR A 23 -3.37 -40.62 -13.67
N GLY A 24 -4.25 -41.61 -13.52
CA GLY A 24 -3.87 -42.99 -13.28
C GLY A 24 -3.00 -43.58 -14.38
N HIS A 25 -3.35 -43.35 -15.66
CA HIS A 25 -2.54 -43.77 -16.80
C HIS A 25 -1.17 -43.12 -16.80
N LEU A 26 -1.13 -41.76 -16.67
CA LEU A 26 0.13 -41.01 -16.67
C LEU A 26 1.04 -41.45 -15.53
N ARG A 27 0.48 -41.62 -14.32
CA ARG A 27 1.25 -42.05 -13.15
C ARG A 27 1.80 -43.49 -13.29
N ALA A 28 1.06 -44.37 -13.95
CA ALA A 28 1.54 -45.73 -14.23
C ALA A 28 2.75 -45.73 -15.19
N GLU A 29 2.79 -44.79 -16.13
CA GLU A 29 3.89 -44.68 -17.12
C GLU A 29 5.11 -43.99 -16.56
N VAL A 30 4.95 -42.88 -15.82
CA VAL A 30 6.07 -42.00 -15.43
C VAL A 30 6.41 -42.02 -13.94
N GLY A 31 5.59 -42.71 -13.12
CA GLY A 31 5.69 -42.67 -11.65
C GLY A 31 5.14 -41.40 -11.04
N PRO A 32 5.50 -41.06 -9.79
CA PRO A 32 5.05 -39.80 -9.15
C PRO A 32 5.43 -38.59 -9.97
N LEU A 33 4.44 -37.75 -10.32
CA LEU A 33 4.64 -36.63 -11.26
C LEU A 33 5.64 -35.61 -10.79
N ARG A 34 5.69 -35.36 -9.47
CA ARG A 34 6.65 -34.41 -8.88
C ARG A 34 8.09 -34.92 -9.01
N GLN A 35 8.34 -36.22 -8.76
CA GLN A 35 9.64 -36.85 -8.92
C GLN A 35 10.04 -36.96 -10.40
N ALA A 36 9.11 -37.37 -11.26
CA ALA A 36 9.38 -37.47 -12.69
C ALA A 36 9.77 -36.16 -13.35
N ALA A 37 9.26 -35.03 -12.85
CA ALA A 37 9.64 -33.69 -13.31
C ALA A 37 11.03 -33.25 -12.82
N LEU A 38 11.47 -33.71 -11.64
CA LEU A 38 12.78 -33.37 -11.04
C LEU A 38 13.93 -34.25 -11.54
N GLU A 39 13.68 -35.56 -11.72
CA GLU A 39 14.73 -36.57 -11.94
C GLU A 39 15.08 -36.81 -13.43
N GLY A 40 14.65 -35.95 -14.34
CA GLY A 40 15.04 -36.06 -15.76
C GLY A 40 14.39 -37.21 -16.54
N ARG A 41 13.28 -37.79 -16.03
CA ARG A 41 12.47 -38.81 -16.66
C ARG A 41 11.52 -38.25 -17.75
N PRO A 42 10.61 -38.98 -18.38
CA PRO A 42 9.81 -38.57 -19.57
C PRO A 42 9.19 -37.19 -19.52
N LEU A 43 8.97 -36.60 -18.33
CA LEU A 43 8.46 -35.24 -18.17
C LEU A 43 9.54 -34.14 -18.22
N HIS A 44 10.79 -34.47 -18.51
CA HIS A 44 11.88 -33.48 -18.56
C HIS A 44 11.62 -32.37 -19.59
N GLY A 45 11.02 -32.70 -20.75
CA GLY A 45 10.59 -31.73 -21.76
C GLY A 45 9.54 -30.73 -21.26
N TRP A 46 8.82 -31.06 -20.21
CA TRP A 46 7.78 -30.23 -19.61
C TRP A 46 8.29 -29.25 -18.56
N ARG A 47 9.57 -29.30 -18.16
CA ARG A 47 10.14 -28.42 -17.11
C ARG A 47 9.87 -26.92 -17.35
N ARG A 48 9.76 -26.50 -18.59
CA ARG A 48 9.45 -25.10 -18.97
C ARG A 48 8.01 -24.91 -19.46
N HIS A 49 7.20 -25.95 -19.42
CA HIS A 49 5.83 -25.85 -19.90
C HIS A 49 4.95 -25.12 -18.88
N PRO A 50 4.15 -24.13 -19.31
CA PRO A 50 3.31 -23.32 -18.39
C PRO A 50 2.31 -24.15 -17.56
N SER A 51 1.92 -25.33 -18.04
CA SER A 51 0.97 -26.22 -17.35
C SER A 51 1.64 -27.20 -16.38
N LEU A 52 2.97 -27.23 -16.27
CA LEU A 52 3.63 -28.16 -15.35
C LEU A 52 3.17 -27.98 -13.89
N PRO A 53 3.02 -26.75 -13.34
CA PRO A 53 2.50 -26.56 -11.99
C PRO A 53 1.10 -27.15 -11.79
N LEU A 54 0.24 -27.12 -12.82
CA LEU A 54 -1.10 -27.73 -12.77
C LEU A 54 -1.02 -29.25 -12.70
N LEU A 55 -0.10 -29.88 -13.44
CA LEU A 55 0.15 -31.32 -13.34
C LEU A 55 0.69 -31.71 -11.97
N GLN A 56 1.65 -30.95 -11.45
CA GLN A 56 2.21 -31.17 -10.11
C GLN A 56 1.19 -31.00 -8.99
N ALA A 57 0.18 -30.11 -9.19
CA ALA A 57 -0.92 -29.91 -8.24
C ALA A 57 -1.90 -31.10 -8.16
N LEU A 58 -1.80 -32.08 -9.05
CA LEU A 58 -2.54 -33.34 -8.94
C LEU A 58 -1.95 -34.30 -7.88
N GLU A 59 -0.79 -33.93 -7.31
CA GLU A 59 -0.16 -34.69 -6.22
C GLU A 59 0.14 -33.78 -5.04
N THR A 60 0.02 -34.32 -3.83
CA THR A 60 0.50 -33.69 -2.61
C THR A 60 2.05 -33.58 -2.60
N PRO A 61 2.66 -32.77 -1.75
CA PRO A 61 4.13 -32.74 -1.59
C PRO A 61 4.74 -34.11 -1.30
N SER A 62 4.00 -35.01 -0.66
CA SER A 62 4.39 -36.39 -0.36
C SER A 62 4.18 -37.37 -1.51
N GLY A 63 3.74 -36.92 -2.70
CA GLY A 63 3.52 -37.75 -3.89
C GLY A 63 2.21 -38.57 -3.89
N HIS A 64 1.28 -38.28 -2.99
CA HIS A 64 -0.05 -38.92 -3.01
C HIS A 64 -1.00 -38.16 -3.92
N PRO A 65 -2.05 -38.80 -4.47
CA PRO A 65 -3.10 -38.15 -5.25
C PRO A 65 -3.72 -36.96 -4.47
N ALA A 66 -3.86 -35.83 -5.12
CA ALA A 66 -4.44 -34.64 -4.50
C ALA A 66 -5.95 -34.77 -4.29
N PRO A 67 -6.55 -34.16 -3.26
CA PRO A 67 -7.98 -34.22 -2.96
C PRO A 67 -8.90 -33.87 -4.14
N VAL A 68 -8.47 -32.99 -5.05
CA VAL A 68 -9.22 -32.59 -6.25
C VAL A 68 -9.59 -33.77 -7.17
N LEU A 69 -8.85 -34.87 -7.11
CA LEU A 69 -9.12 -36.07 -7.88
C LEU A 69 -10.26 -36.89 -7.31
N HIS A 70 -10.57 -36.76 -6.02
CA HIS A 70 -11.50 -37.63 -5.30
C HIS A 70 -12.81 -36.93 -4.92
N GLY A 71 -12.83 -35.61 -4.80
CA GLY A 71 -14.01 -34.87 -4.38
C GLY A 71 -13.97 -33.39 -4.68
N PRO A 72 -15.06 -32.68 -4.38
CA PRO A 72 -15.09 -31.21 -4.46
C PRO A 72 -14.08 -30.60 -3.49
N VAL A 73 -13.31 -29.63 -3.97
CA VAL A 73 -12.30 -28.93 -3.19
C VAL A 73 -12.58 -27.44 -3.07
N LEU A 74 -13.52 -26.93 -3.88
CA LEU A 74 -13.88 -25.51 -3.88
C LEU A 74 -15.08 -25.25 -2.98
N GLN A 75 -15.10 -24.07 -2.37
CA GLN A 75 -16.28 -23.56 -1.69
C GLN A 75 -17.29 -23.11 -2.76
N VAL A 76 -18.47 -23.70 -2.75
CA VAL A 76 -19.60 -23.24 -3.55
C VAL A 76 -20.36 -22.24 -2.68
N GLN A 77 -20.28 -20.95 -3.03
CA GLN A 77 -21.09 -19.92 -2.39
C GLN A 77 -22.35 -19.73 -3.23
N VAL A 78 -23.44 -20.33 -2.77
CA VAL A 78 -24.77 -20.04 -3.33
C VAL A 78 -25.22 -18.72 -2.71
N THR A 79 -25.06 -17.62 -3.45
CA THR A 79 -25.59 -16.32 -3.03
C THR A 79 -27.04 -16.27 -3.47
N ALA A 80 -27.98 -16.27 -2.52
CA ALA A 80 -29.37 -15.93 -2.81
C ALA A 80 -29.44 -14.52 -3.43
N ALA A 81 -30.39 -14.27 -4.31
CA ALA A 81 -30.60 -12.92 -4.83
C ALA A 81 -30.84 -11.96 -3.66
N PRO A 82 -30.14 -10.84 -3.58
CA PRO A 82 -30.30 -9.91 -2.48
C PRO A 82 -31.69 -9.28 -2.54
N THR A 83 -32.34 -9.19 -1.39
CA THR A 83 -33.67 -8.58 -1.26
C THR A 83 -33.60 -7.19 -0.60
N ASP A 84 -32.45 -6.87 -0.02
CA ASP A 84 -32.17 -5.56 0.61
C ASP A 84 -31.23 -4.73 -0.27
N PRO A 85 -31.46 -3.41 -0.41
CA PRO A 85 -30.61 -2.53 -1.23
C PRO A 85 -29.13 -2.48 -0.79
N LEU A 86 -28.81 -2.62 0.50
CA LEU A 86 -27.43 -2.63 0.97
C LEU A 86 -26.72 -3.94 0.63
N ASP A 87 -27.42 -5.07 0.73
CA ASP A 87 -26.90 -6.36 0.29
C ASP A 87 -26.70 -6.39 -1.23
N ALA A 88 -27.62 -5.77 -1.99
CA ALA A 88 -27.49 -5.61 -3.43
C ALA A 88 -26.30 -4.72 -3.80
N LEU A 89 -26.06 -3.63 -3.07
CA LEU A 89 -24.87 -2.80 -3.23
C LEU A 89 -23.58 -3.60 -2.98
N ALA A 90 -23.54 -4.38 -1.90
CA ALA A 90 -22.41 -5.25 -1.60
C ALA A 90 -22.15 -6.28 -2.71
N ALA A 91 -23.23 -6.86 -3.29
CA ALA A 91 -23.15 -7.78 -4.40
C ALA A 91 -22.69 -7.11 -5.72
N CYS A 92 -23.06 -5.85 -5.98
CA CYS A 92 -22.52 -5.06 -7.10
C CYS A 92 -21.02 -4.81 -6.94
N ILE A 93 -20.58 -4.45 -5.73
CA ILE A 93 -19.15 -4.25 -5.41
C ILE A 93 -18.36 -5.55 -5.62
N ASP A 94 -18.89 -6.68 -5.12
CA ASP A 94 -18.22 -7.99 -5.25
C ASP A 94 -18.12 -8.48 -6.70
N ALA A 95 -19.11 -8.14 -7.53
CA ALA A 95 -19.10 -8.45 -8.96
C ALA A 95 -18.23 -7.49 -9.79
N GLY A 96 -17.82 -6.35 -9.23
CA GLY A 96 -17.09 -5.32 -9.95
C GLY A 96 -17.94 -4.53 -10.94
N ASP A 97 -19.25 -4.49 -10.73
CA ASP A 97 -20.20 -3.76 -11.56
C ASP A 97 -19.96 -2.24 -11.45
N THR A 98 -20.44 -1.48 -12.44
CA THR A 98 -20.53 -0.02 -12.35
C THR A 98 -21.55 0.32 -11.27
N LEU A 99 -21.12 1.08 -10.25
CA LEU A 99 -21.99 1.46 -9.16
C LEU A 99 -22.98 2.53 -9.62
N SER A 100 -24.26 2.29 -9.40
CA SER A 100 -25.33 3.28 -9.53
C SER A 100 -26.59 2.78 -8.80
N PRO A 101 -27.52 3.68 -8.40
CA PRO A 101 -28.81 3.27 -7.84
C PRO A 101 -29.60 2.36 -8.77
N GLU A 102 -29.52 2.56 -10.09
CA GLU A 102 -30.19 1.74 -11.12
C GLU A 102 -29.64 0.31 -11.15
N ALA A 103 -28.30 0.15 -11.07
CA ALA A 103 -27.67 -1.16 -11.03
C ALA A 103 -28.07 -1.94 -9.75
N VAL A 104 -28.14 -1.25 -8.63
CA VAL A 104 -28.58 -1.84 -7.35
C VAL A 104 -30.06 -2.21 -7.43
N ALA A 105 -30.92 -1.35 -7.96
CA ALA A 105 -32.36 -1.61 -8.13
C ALA A 105 -32.62 -2.83 -9.03
N ALA A 106 -31.89 -2.93 -10.15
CA ALA A 106 -31.99 -4.09 -11.05
C ALA A 106 -31.60 -5.40 -10.35
N ARG A 107 -30.68 -5.35 -9.40
CA ARG A 107 -30.18 -6.54 -8.69
C ARG A 107 -31.09 -7.02 -7.56
N CYS A 108 -31.75 -6.08 -6.82
CA CYS A 108 -32.70 -6.44 -5.76
C CYS A 108 -34.17 -6.46 -6.23
N GLY A 109 -34.47 -6.00 -7.45
CA GLY A 109 -35.84 -5.98 -7.99
C GLY A 109 -36.77 -4.96 -7.34
N MET A 110 -36.22 -3.93 -6.65
CA MET A 110 -36.99 -2.89 -5.97
C MET A 110 -37.15 -1.63 -6.82
N PRO A 111 -38.20 -0.80 -6.57
CA PRO A 111 -38.35 0.48 -7.24
C PRO A 111 -37.17 1.41 -7.02
N LEU A 112 -36.75 2.14 -8.06
CA LEU A 112 -35.57 3.02 -8.01
C LEU A 112 -35.65 4.07 -6.90
N GLY A 113 -36.85 4.63 -6.66
CA GLY A 113 -37.04 5.63 -5.60
C GLY A 113 -36.75 5.11 -4.21
N ASP A 114 -37.20 3.88 -3.90
CA ASP A 114 -36.99 3.23 -2.61
C ASP A 114 -35.50 2.91 -2.41
N VAL A 115 -34.84 2.39 -3.49
CA VAL A 115 -33.42 2.08 -3.49
C VAL A 115 -32.59 3.35 -3.31
N THR A 116 -32.90 4.43 -4.02
CA THR A 116 -32.19 5.71 -3.88
C THR A 116 -32.31 6.26 -2.46
N ALA A 117 -33.48 6.14 -1.84
CA ALA A 117 -33.69 6.56 -0.45
C ALA A 117 -32.87 5.70 0.53
N ALA A 118 -32.84 4.37 0.32
CA ALA A 118 -32.07 3.44 1.17
C ALA A 118 -30.55 3.63 1.02
N LEU A 119 -30.07 4.03 -0.15
CA LEU A 119 -28.65 4.23 -0.43
C LEU A 119 -28.12 5.61 0.01
N ARG A 120 -28.95 6.52 0.51
CA ARG A 120 -28.51 7.80 1.06
C ARG A 120 -27.49 7.57 2.17
N GLY A 121 -26.35 8.29 2.10
CA GLY A 121 -25.24 8.13 3.05
C GLY A 121 -24.38 6.88 2.85
N HIS A 122 -24.71 5.99 1.90
CA HIS A 122 -23.94 4.81 1.53
C HIS A 122 -23.30 4.92 0.15
N LEU A 123 -23.96 5.62 -0.76
CA LEU A 123 -23.51 5.88 -2.13
C LEU A 123 -23.60 7.39 -2.41
N TYR A 124 -22.56 7.95 -3.02
CA TYR A 124 -22.44 9.38 -3.31
C TYR A 124 -22.08 9.59 -4.78
N GLN A 125 -22.72 10.56 -5.44
CA GLN A 125 -22.40 10.92 -6.82
C GLN A 125 -21.29 11.97 -6.86
N GLN A 126 -20.33 11.80 -7.77
CA GLN A 126 -19.24 12.75 -8.00
C GLN A 126 -19.69 13.86 -8.95
N GLY A 127 -20.47 14.79 -8.45
CA GLY A 127 -21.02 15.89 -9.24
C GLY A 127 -22.14 15.48 -10.20
N PRO A 128 -22.81 16.47 -10.82
CA PRO A 128 -23.90 16.24 -11.76
C PRO A 128 -23.46 15.38 -12.97
N GLY A 129 -24.09 14.23 -13.14
CA GLY A 129 -23.74 13.28 -14.21
C GLY A 129 -22.43 12.50 -14.00
N GLY A 130 -21.76 12.68 -12.86
CA GLY A 130 -20.55 11.94 -12.50
C GLY A 130 -20.83 10.52 -12.02
N GLY A 131 -19.76 9.74 -11.86
CA GLY A 131 -19.82 8.37 -11.33
C GLY A 131 -20.23 8.31 -9.86
N TRP A 132 -20.65 7.13 -9.43
CA TRP A 132 -21.03 6.89 -8.05
C TRP A 132 -19.90 6.24 -7.27
N LEU A 133 -19.69 6.70 -6.05
CA LEU A 133 -18.69 6.17 -5.12
C LEU A 133 -19.37 5.66 -3.85
N THR A 134 -18.79 4.60 -3.29
CA THR A 134 -19.17 4.17 -1.94
C THR A 134 -18.83 5.23 -0.91
N ARG A 135 -19.51 5.22 0.24
CA ARG A 135 -19.19 6.11 1.38
C ARG A 135 -17.71 6.09 1.74
N ALA A 136 -17.09 4.90 1.80
CA ALA A 136 -15.68 4.76 2.14
C ALA A 136 -14.74 5.42 1.12
N ALA A 137 -15.08 5.37 -0.16
CA ALA A 137 -14.33 6.02 -1.22
C ALA A 137 -14.55 7.53 -1.25
N TYR A 138 -15.81 7.97 -1.10
CA TYR A 138 -16.18 9.38 -1.16
C TYR A 138 -15.63 10.19 0.02
N LEU A 139 -15.73 9.64 1.24
CA LEU A 139 -15.28 10.29 2.48
C LEU A 139 -13.80 9.99 2.81
N SER A 140 -12.95 9.81 1.81
CA SER A 140 -11.52 9.57 1.95
C SER A 140 -10.70 10.39 0.95
N GLY A 141 -9.39 10.46 1.13
CA GLY A 141 -8.50 11.25 0.30
C GLY A 141 -8.44 12.72 0.71
N ASP A 142 -8.24 13.62 -0.24
CA ASP A 142 -8.19 15.07 -0.02
C ASP A 142 -9.61 15.63 0.19
N LEU A 143 -10.05 15.63 1.46
CA LEU A 143 -11.39 16.13 1.82
C LEU A 143 -11.56 17.64 1.57
N PRO A 144 -10.58 18.52 1.86
CA PRO A 144 -10.69 19.94 1.53
C PRO A 144 -10.97 20.21 0.04
N ALA A 145 -10.28 19.49 -0.85
CA ALA A 145 -10.54 19.63 -2.29
C ALA A 145 -11.97 19.17 -2.65
N ARG A 146 -12.39 18.02 -2.15
CA ARG A 146 -13.75 17.49 -2.38
C ARG A 146 -14.84 18.37 -1.77
N ILE A 147 -14.59 18.99 -0.62
CA ILE A 147 -15.55 19.94 -0.01
C ILE A 147 -15.74 21.13 -0.93
N ARG A 148 -14.66 21.75 -1.45
CA ARG A 148 -14.76 22.87 -2.39
C ARG A 148 -15.56 22.50 -3.65
N GLU A 149 -15.33 21.33 -4.20
CA GLU A 149 -16.09 20.81 -5.34
C GLU A 149 -17.56 20.61 -4.98
N ALA A 150 -17.86 19.93 -3.88
CA ALA A 150 -19.24 19.69 -3.44
C ALA A 150 -19.98 20.99 -3.09
N GLU A 151 -19.33 21.98 -2.51
CA GLU A 151 -19.89 23.32 -2.27
C GLU A 151 -20.24 24.04 -3.59
N SER A 152 -19.39 23.89 -4.61
CA SER A 152 -19.70 24.44 -5.94
C SER A 152 -20.94 23.79 -6.58
N TRP A 153 -21.12 22.47 -6.40
CA TRP A 153 -22.31 21.76 -6.89
C TRP A 153 -23.55 22.06 -6.08
N ALA A 154 -23.42 22.28 -4.77
CA ALA A 154 -24.52 22.66 -3.89
C ALA A 154 -25.14 24.05 -4.23
N LEU A 155 -24.39 24.89 -4.95
CA LEU A 155 -24.96 26.15 -5.50
C LEU A 155 -25.92 25.93 -6.68
N ILE A 156 -25.86 24.74 -7.30
CA ILE A 156 -26.66 24.39 -8.48
C ILE A 156 -27.78 23.43 -8.10
N ASP A 157 -27.51 22.51 -7.16
CA ASP A 157 -28.44 21.45 -6.75
C ASP A 157 -28.30 21.19 -5.23
N ASP A 158 -29.40 21.49 -4.51
CA ASP A 158 -29.49 21.40 -3.05
C ASP A 158 -29.18 19.96 -2.51
N THR A 159 -29.32 18.94 -3.34
CA THR A 159 -29.00 17.55 -2.93
C THR A 159 -27.53 17.39 -2.50
N TYR A 160 -26.63 18.21 -3.04
CA TYR A 160 -25.22 18.20 -2.66
C TYR A 160 -24.95 18.86 -1.30
N ALA A 161 -25.91 19.52 -0.67
CA ALA A 161 -25.75 20.02 0.69
C ALA A 161 -25.50 18.88 1.70
N GLU A 162 -26.15 17.72 1.51
CA GLU A 162 -25.89 16.52 2.31
C GLU A 162 -24.46 15.99 2.10
N HIS A 163 -23.95 16.06 0.88
CA HIS A 163 -22.56 15.67 0.55
C HIS A 163 -21.55 16.55 1.28
N VAL A 164 -21.75 17.87 1.27
CA VAL A 164 -20.91 18.83 2.01
C VAL A 164 -20.92 18.54 3.50
N ALA A 165 -22.11 18.30 4.09
CA ALA A 165 -22.22 17.96 5.51
C ALA A 165 -21.50 16.65 5.86
N ALA A 166 -21.63 15.62 5.02
CA ALA A 166 -20.96 14.33 5.21
C ALA A 166 -19.41 14.46 5.11
N LEU A 167 -18.90 15.22 4.13
CA LEU A 167 -17.48 15.48 3.94
C LEU A 167 -16.89 16.28 5.11
N LYS A 168 -17.59 17.34 5.56
CA LYS A 168 -17.16 18.12 6.74
C LYS A 168 -17.16 17.29 8.01
N GLY A 169 -18.14 16.40 8.18
CA GLY A 169 -18.19 15.46 9.30
C GLY A 169 -17.12 14.35 9.26
N ALA A 170 -16.54 14.11 8.10
CA ALA A 170 -15.45 13.13 7.91
C ALA A 170 -14.06 13.73 8.10
N LEU A 171 -13.93 15.07 8.22
CA LEU A 171 -12.63 15.70 8.47
C LEU A 171 -12.00 15.13 9.74
N PRO A 172 -10.70 14.79 9.72
CA PRO A 172 -9.98 14.38 10.91
C PRO A 172 -10.04 15.46 11.99
N ALA A 173 -9.97 15.04 13.25
CA ALA A 173 -9.90 15.97 14.37
C ALA A 173 -8.71 16.94 14.19
N GLU A 174 -8.91 18.20 14.58
CA GLU A 174 -7.87 19.21 14.46
C GLU A 174 -6.64 18.82 15.29
N VAL A 175 -5.49 18.78 14.62
CA VAL A 175 -4.22 18.43 15.27
C VAL A 175 -3.69 19.66 15.99
N ALA A 176 -3.50 19.53 17.33
CA ALA A 176 -2.92 20.61 18.12
C ALA A 176 -1.48 20.89 17.65
N PRO A 177 -1.07 22.18 17.50
CA PRO A 177 0.27 22.54 17.00
C PRO A 177 1.41 21.86 17.77
N GLU A 178 1.23 21.65 19.08
CA GLU A 178 2.21 21.02 19.98
C GLU A 178 2.40 19.53 19.72
N SER A 179 1.41 18.87 19.10
CA SER A 179 1.48 17.44 18.78
C SER A 179 2.10 17.16 17.41
N ILE A 180 2.42 18.21 16.63
CA ILE A 180 3.03 18.05 15.33
C ILE A 180 4.51 17.73 15.50
N VAL A 181 4.90 16.53 15.07
CA VAL A 181 6.31 16.14 14.99
C VAL A 181 6.88 16.60 13.65
N VAL A 182 7.94 17.41 13.70
CA VAL A 182 8.62 17.95 12.51
C VAL A 182 10.02 17.34 12.39
N PRO A 183 10.16 16.20 11.67
CA PRO A 183 11.47 15.58 11.48
C PRO A 183 12.43 16.50 10.73
N PHE A 184 13.73 16.44 11.05
CA PHE A 184 14.76 17.13 10.28
C PHE A 184 14.84 16.52 8.87
N GLY A 185 14.68 17.34 7.84
CA GLY A 185 14.60 16.90 6.45
C GLY A 185 13.17 16.67 5.91
N ALA A 186 12.12 16.97 6.69
CA ALA A 186 10.75 16.89 6.23
C ALA A 186 10.51 17.75 4.98
N SER A 187 10.02 17.13 3.90
CA SER A 187 9.82 17.76 2.58
C SER A 187 8.74 18.85 2.54
N TRP A 188 7.86 18.87 3.53
CA TRP A 188 6.77 19.84 3.63
C TRP A 188 7.17 21.13 4.33
N VAL A 189 8.32 21.16 5.02
CA VAL A 189 8.84 22.35 5.69
C VAL A 189 9.49 23.25 4.65
N PRO A 190 9.15 24.56 4.61
CA PRO A 190 9.75 25.49 3.66
C PRO A 190 11.26 25.58 3.79
N ALA A 191 11.98 25.70 2.66
CA ALA A 191 13.42 25.86 2.62
C ALA A 191 13.92 27.05 3.47
N SER A 192 13.14 28.14 3.52
CA SER A 192 13.44 29.32 4.34
C SER A 192 13.57 29.01 5.84
N VAL A 193 12.80 28.04 6.34
CA VAL A 193 12.87 27.60 7.74
C VAL A 193 14.17 26.85 8.01
N TYR A 194 14.60 25.98 7.10
CA TYR A 194 15.90 25.30 7.20
C TYR A 194 17.06 26.31 7.12
N LEU A 195 16.97 27.27 6.22
CA LEU A 195 17.99 28.34 6.13
C LEU A 195 18.09 29.18 7.42
N ALA A 196 16.96 29.45 8.08
CA ALA A 196 16.93 30.08 9.37
C ALA A 196 17.58 29.21 10.47
N PHE A 197 17.35 27.92 10.45
CA PHE A 197 17.98 26.97 11.37
C PHE A 197 19.48 26.85 11.16
N PHE A 198 19.96 26.84 9.93
CA PHE A 198 21.42 26.81 9.64
C PHE A 198 22.15 28.01 10.19
N ARG A 199 21.50 29.21 10.25
CA ARG A 199 22.06 30.38 10.92
C ARG A 199 22.17 30.17 12.44
N VAL A 200 21.35 29.33 13.04
CA VAL A 200 21.47 28.99 14.47
C VAL A 200 22.58 27.95 14.70
N LEU A 201 22.82 27.05 13.79
CA LEU A 201 23.92 26.07 13.87
C LEU A 201 25.29 26.73 13.64
N PHE A 202 25.34 27.73 12.75
CA PHE A 202 26.55 28.42 12.35
C PHE A 202 26.42 29.91 12.64
N PRO A 203 26.57 30.37 13.90
CA PRO A 203 26.40 31.77 14.28
C PRO A 203 27.37 32.73 13.56
N THR A 204 28.59 32.27 13.26
CA THR A 204 29.59 33.00 12.49
C THR A 204 29.14 33.37 11.09
N TRP A 205 28.28 32.62 10.50
CA TRP A 205 27.67 32.90 9.21
C TRP A 205 26.61 34.01 9.27
N GLY A 206 25.90 34.18 10.40
CA GLY A 206 24.93 35.25 10.61
C GLY A 206 25.57 36.66 10.70
N ALA A 207 26.88 36.74 10.95
CA ALA A 207 27.63 38.01 11.06
C ALA A 207 28.11 38.55 9.68
N THR A 208 28.11 37.71 8.64
CA THR A 208 28.49 38.12 7.28
C THR A 208 27.23 38.39 6.47
N PRO A 209 27.09 39.56 5.77
CA PRO A 209 25.94 39.79 4.90
C PRO A 209 25.89 38.65 3.87
N ALA A 210 24.81 37.87 3.94
CA ALA A 210 24.62 36.70 3.08
C ALA A 210 24.64 37.18 1.62
N ARG A 211 25.68 36.83 0.88
CA ARG A 211 25.62 36.91 -0.59
C ARG A 211 24.49 36.02 -1.03
N GLU A 212 23.56 36.57 -1.80
CA GLU A 212 22.49 35.78 -2.41
C GLU A 212 23.08 34.52 -3.08
N GLY A 213 22.56 33.33 -2.72
CA GLY A 213 23.03 32.04 -3.25
C GLY A 213 24.21 31.40 -2.50
N ALA A 214 24.67 31.95 -1.34
CA ALA A 214 25.69 31.29 -0.52
C ALA A 214 25.30 29.91 0.00
N ILE A 215 24.02 29.72 0.38
CA ILE A 215 23.41 28.44 0.64
C ILE A 215 22.21 28.31 -0.27
N THR A 216 22.16 27.20 -1.01
CA THR A 216 20.98 26.81 -1.78
C THR A 216 20.43 25.50 -1.21
N LEU A 217 19.12 25.46 -1.08
CA LEU A 217 18.39 24.34 -0.57
C LEU A 217 17.17 24.10 -1.46
N ASP A 218 17.22 23.05 -2.26
CA ASP A 218 16.18 22.69 -3.21
C ASP A 218 15.71 21.26 -2.93
N TYR A 219 14.40 21.04 -3.00
CA TYR A 219 13.84 19.70 -2.87
C TYR A 219 13.57 19.09 -4.25
N SER A 220 14.25 18.01 -4.55
CA SER A 220 14.06 17.24 -5.79
C SER A 220 12.89 16.24 -5.63
N ILE A 221 11.76 16.54 -6.26
CA ILE A 221 10.58 15.64 -6.25
C ILE A 221 10.92 14.25 -6.83
N PRO A 222 11.65 14.14 -7.99
CA PRO A 222 11.93 12.83 -8.58
C PRO A 222 12.79 11.90 -7.70
N THR A 223 13.72 12.48 -6.93
CA THR A 223 14.62 11.70 -6.05
C THR A 223 14.15 11.67 -4.60
N ALA A 224 13.10 12.44 -4.27
CA ALA A 224 12.60 12.65 -2.90
C ALA A 224 13.71 13.08 -1.91
N GLN A 225 14.66 13.91 -2.37
CA GLN A 225 15.83 14.32 -1.59
C GLN A 225 16.02 15.83 -1.61
N TRP A 226 16.56 16.35 -0.50
CA TRP A 226 17.04 17.70 -0.42
C TRP A 226 18.43 17.82 -1.06
N LEU A 227 18.60 18.80 -1.92
CA LEU A 227 19.90 19.19 -2.50
C LEU A 227 20.41 20.39 -1.70
N VAL A 228 21.39 20.14 -0.83
CA VAL A 228 21.99 21.16 0.03
C VAL A 228 23.32 21.56 -0.57
N LYS A 229 23.54 22.85 -0.83
CA LYS A 229 24.84 23.39 -1.26
C LYS A 229 25.22 24.57 -0.37
N ILE A 230 26.26 24.41 0.40
CA ILE A 230 26.83 25.45 1.29
C ILE A 230 28.18 25.88 0.71
N ARG A 231 28.30 27.11 0.22
CA ARG A 231 29.49 27.60 -0.48
C ARG A 231 30.46 28.42 0.37
N PRO A 232 30.05 29.14 1.45
CA PRO A 232 30.97 30.00 2.16
C PRO A 232 32.15 29.27 2.78
N VAL A 233 33.37 29.69 2.45
CA VAL A 233 34.63 29.12 2.98
C VAL A 233 34.67 29.25 4.49
N GLU A 234 34.13 30.35 5.02
CA GLU A 234 34.05 30.66 6.45
C GLU A 234 33.28 29.60 7.23
N ILE A 235 32.24 29.01 6.62
CA ILE A 235 31.51 27.88 7.25
C ILE A 235 32.36 26.62 7.25
N HIS A 236 33.01 26.31 6.14
CA HIS A 236 33.84 25.12 6.01
C HIS A 236 35.02 25.11 6.99
N ALA A 237 35.59 26.26 7.29
CA ALA A 237 36.70 26.43 8.23
C ALA A 237 36.26 26.67 9.69
N SER A 238 34.94 26.75 9.96
CA SER A 238 34.44 27.07 11.29
C SER A 238 34.59 25.89 12.25
N VAL A 239 34.82 26.17 13.54
CA VAL A 239 34.81 25.15 14.60
C VAL A 239 33.48 24.44 14.69
N ASP A 240 32.38 25.14 14.41
CA ASP A 240 31.06 24.54 14.40
C ASP A 240 30.92 23.45 13.33
N ASN A 241 31.57 23.63 12.16
CA ASN A 241 31.56 22.65 11.07
C ASN A 241 32.49 21.47 11.31
N THR A 242 33.64 21.67 11.92
CA THR A 242 34.68 20.65 12.04
C THR A 242 34.66 19.90 13.35
N ASP A 243 34.21 20.53 14.45
CA ASP A 243 34.29 19.97 15.80
C ASP A 243 32.95 19.97 16.54
N THR A 244 32.24 21.14 16.68
CA THR A 244 31.00 21.18 17.46
C THR A 244 29.95 20.23 16.93
N TYR A 245 29.67 20.27 15.63
CA TYR A 245 28.71 19.42 14.93
C TYR A 245 29.37 18.49 13.92
N GLY A 246 30.69 18.56 13.73
CA GLY A 246 31.48 17.70 12.85
C GLY A 246 32.30 16.66 13.61
N THR A 247 32.97 15.84 12.83
CA THR A 247 33.96 14.82 13.26
C THR A 247 35.15 14.87 12.30
N PRO A 248 36.28 14.22 12.62
CA PRO A 248 37.40 14.10 11.66
C PRO A 248 37.05 13.46 10.32
N CYS A 249 35.99 12.64 10.27
CA CYS A 249 35.57 11.93 9.05
C CYS A 249 34.40 12.59 8.33
N PHE A 250 33.61 13.41 9.02
CA PHE A 250 32.43 14.07 8.46
C PHE A 250 32.34 15.50 9.02
N THR A 251 32.23 16.45 8.14
CA THR A 251 31.88 17.82 8.50
C THR A 251 30.43 17.94 8.91
N ALA A 252 30.03 18.99 9.63
CA ALA A 252 28.62 19.23 9.96
C ALA A 252 27.77 19.43 8.71
N VAL A 253 28.32 20.02 7.65
CA VAL A 253 27.62 20.18 6.35
C VAL A 253 27.25 18.80 5.76
N GLU A 254 28.20 17.86 5.73
CA GLU A 254 27.94 16.50 5.25
C GLU A 254 26.92 15.76 6.14
N LEU A 255 26.98 15.97 7.45
CA LEU A 255 25.98 15.39 8.38
C LEU A 255 24.60 16.01 8.20
N ILE A 256 24.50 17.31 7.86
CA ILE A 256 23.25 17.95 7.48
C ILE A 256 22.68 17.31 6.20
N GLU A 257 23.51 17.08 5.18
CA GLU A 257 23.08 16.40 3.95
C GLU A 257 22.54 14.98 4.26
N HIS A 258 23.26 14.21 5.08
CA HIS A 258 22.77 12.92 5.56
C HIS A 258 21.44 13.03 6.33
N GLY A 259 21.33 14.00 7.23
CA GLY A 259 20.12 14.23 8.01
C GLY A 259 18.92 14.62 7.15
N MET A 260 19.13 15.50 6.18
CA MET A 260 18.11 15.95 5.24
C MET A 260 17.70 14.84 4.25
N ALA A 261 18.60 13.94 3.89
CA ALA A 261 18.34 12.77 3.07
C ALA A 261 17.78 11.57 3.86
N LEU A 262 17.50 11.72 5.17
CA LEU A 262 17.06 10.66 6.09
C LEU A 262 17.99 9.42 6.08
N SER A 263 19.27 9.62 5.75
CA SER A 263 20.30 8.60 5.73
C SER A 263 21.17 8.62 6.98
N SER A 264 21.95 7.56 7.21
CA SER A 264 22.92 7.47 8.29
C SER A 264 24.33 7.56 7.74
N PRO A 265 25.22 8.39 8.32
CA PRO A 265 26.61 8.45 7.90
C PRO A 265 27.33 7.13 8.22
N ILE A 266 28.16 6.63 7.29
CA ILE A 266 28.99 5.44 7.48
C ILE A 266 30.42 5.81 7.13
N ALA A 267 31.31 5.77 8.13
CA ALA A 267 32.75 6.00 7.93
C ALA A 267 33.47 4.72 7.48
N TYR A 268 34.44 4.90 6.60
CA TYR A 268 35.31 3.83 6.11
C TYR A 268 36.77 4.21 6.26
N ASP A 269 37.58 3.26 6.64
CA ASP A 269 39.06 3.34 6.59
C ASP A 269 39.53 2.72 5.28
N GLU A 270 40.58 3.28 4.68
CA GLU A 270 41.26 2.68 3.53
C GLU A 270 42.29 1.65 4.04
N THR A 271 42.26 0.46 3.47
CA THR A 271 43.28 -0.57 3.75
C THR A 271 44.47 -0.39 2.80
N GLU A 272 45.64 -0.85 3.20
CA GLU A 272 46.89 -0.84 2.37
C GLU A 272 46.68 -1.50 0.99
N ALA A 273 45.73 -2.40 0.87
CA ALA A 273 45.35 -3.08 -0.38
C ALA A 273 44.32 -2.30 -1.23
N GLY A 274 43.98 -1.04 -0.87
CA GLY A 274 43.00 -0.22 -1.59
C GLY A 274 41.54 -0.59 -1.33
N GLY A 275 41.26 -1.45 -0.37
CA GLY A 275 39.90 -1.80 0.06
C GLY A 275 39.37 -0.81 1.10
N LYS A 276 38.03 -0.75 1.22
CA LYS A 276 37.33 0.06 2.25
C LYS A 276 36.78 -0.85 3.33
N VAL A 277 37.17 -0.60 4.60
CA VAL A 277 36.65 -1.31 5.78
C VAL A 277 35.85 -0.32 6.63
N ARG A 278 34.67 -0.72 7.09
CA ARG A 278 33.82 0.12 7.92
C ARG A 278 34.48 0.42 9.26
N ASN A 279 34.64 1.72 9.55
CA ASN A 279 35.10 2.22 10.84
C ASN A 279 33.90 2.42 11.78
N HIS A 280 33.66 1.44 12.66
CA HIS A 280 32.55 1.48 13.60
C HIS A 280 32.60 2.64 14.58
N ARG A 281 33.80 2.96 15.09
CA ARG A 281 33.98 4.06 16.07
C ARG A 281 33.69 5.41 15.45
N ALA A 282 34.22 5.70 14.25
CA ALA A 282 33.96 6.94 13.53
C ALA A 282 32.48 7.03 13.09
N THR A 283 31.87 5.91 12.69
CA THR A 283 30.44 5.84 12.36
C THR A 283 29.56 6.21 13.55
N ILE A 284 29.85 5.65 14.74
CA ILE A 284 29.09 5.97 15.97
C ILE A 284 29.26 7.45 16.34
N ALA A 285 30.49 7.98 16.25
CA ALA A 285 30.75 9.40 16.51
C ALA A 285 29.97 10.31 15.56
N ALA A 286 29.95 10.01 14.26
CA ALA A 286 29.22 10.75 13.25
C ALA A 286 27.68 10.68 13.49
N CYS A 287 27.14 9.51 13.79
CA CYS A 287 25.72 9.37 14.17
C CYS A 287 25.37 10.19 15.41
N GLY A 288 26.25 10.21 16.43
CA GLY A 288 26.06 11.00 17.64
C GLY A 288 26.01 12.52 17.37
N LYS A 289 26.84 13.02 16.43
CA LYS A 289 26.81 14.42 16.01
C LYS A 289 25.54 14.73 15.19
N LEU A 290 25.14 13.85 14.30
CA LEU A 290 23.89 13.99 13.56
C LEU A 290 22.66 14.01 14.50
N ASP A 291 22.66 13.17 15.53
CA ASP A 291 21.59 13.18 16.53
C ASP A 291 21.60 14.44 17.40
N ALA A 292 22.77 15.07 17.61
CA ALA A 292 22.87 16.38 18.26
C ALA A 292 22.23 17.47 17.37
N ILE A 293 22.47 17.45 16.06
CA ILE A 293 21.83 18.37 15.08
C ILE A 293 20.31 18.15 15.09
N ARG A 294 19.84 16.90 15.05
CA ARG A 294 18.40 16.56 15.09
C ARG A 294 17.73 17.02 16.39
N ARG A 295 18.37 16.86 17.54
CA ARG A 295 17.87 17.37 18.82
C ARG A 295 17.79 18.89 18.81
N ARG A 296 18.83 19.57 18.34
CA ARG A 296 18.84 21.03 18.24
C ARG A 296 17.74 21.56 17.32
N TRP A 297 17.45 20.83 16.20
CA TRP A 297 16.30 21.10 15.34
C TRP A 297 14.98 20.95 16.10
N SER A 298 14.77 19.82 16.77
CA SER A 298 13.53 19.56 17.51
C SER A 298 13.25 20.62 18.58
N ASP A 299 14.30 21.06 19.29
CA ASP A 299 14.17 22.09 20.32
C ASP A 299 13.86 23.47 19.72
N TRP A 300 14.43 23.74 18.54
CA TRP A 300 14.30 25.05 17.90
C TRP A 300 13.03 25.21 17.08
N ILE A 301 12.58 24.16 16.35
CA ILE A 301 11.58 24.30 15.29
C ILE A 301 10.23 24.83 15.79
N LEU A 302 9.79 24.40 16.95
CA LEU A 302 8.52 24.80 17.56
C LEU A 302 8.68 25.82 18.72
N SER A 303 9.89 26.29 19.02
CA SER A 303 10.14 27.21 20.13
C SER A 303 9.57 28.63 19.91
N ASP A 304 9.50 29.07 18.65
CA ASP A 304 8.93 30.37 18.27
C ASP A 304 7.45 30.21 17.91
N PRO A 305 6.52 30.90 18.57
CA PRO A 305 5.08 30.82 18.32
C PRO A 305 4.69 31.13 16.86
N VAL A 306 5.31 32.15 16.27
CA VAL A 306 4.98 32.57 14.88
C VAL A 306 5.35 31.46 13.89
N ARG A 307 6.55 30.89 14.04
CA ARG A 307 7.00 29.78 13.19
C ARG A 307 6.16 28.53 13.44
N ARG A 308 5.84 28.19 14.70
CA ARG A 308 5.00 27.06 15.06
C ARG A 308 3.63 27.16 14.40
N ASP A 309 2.96 28.31 14.50
CA ASP A 309 1.61 28.51 13.95
C ASP A 309 1.61 28.50 12.41
N ALA A 310 2.65 29.05 11.78
CA ALA A 310 2.85 28.97 10.34
C ALA A 310 3.04 27.50 9.88
N LEU A 311 3.87 26.72 10.57
CA LEU A 311 4.07 25.31 10.26
C LEU A 311 2.82 24.47 10.54
N ALA A 312 2.07 24.77 11.60
CA ALA A 312 0.81 24.10 11.89
C ALA A 312 -0.23 24.37 10.78
N THR A 313 -0.24 25.58 10.22
CA THR A 313 -1.13 25.89 9.08
C THR A 313 -0.74 25.08 7.84
N ILE A 314 0.54 25.04 7.47
CA ILE A 314 1.04 24.25 6.34
C ILE A 314 0.74 22.75 6.55
N PHE A 315 0.94 22.25 7.77
CA PHE A 315 0.67 20.86 8.13
C PHE A 315 -0.82 20.52 7.98
N ARG A 316 -1.69 21.38 8.49
CA ARG A 316 -3.15 21.21 8.37
C ARG A 316 -3.62 21.21 6.93
N GLU A 317 -3.15 22.18 6.13
CA GLU A 317 -3.50 22.27 4.71
C GLU A 317 -3.05 21.05 3.92
N ARG A 318 -1.89 20.48 4.25
CA ARG A 318 -1.26 19.41 3.47
C ARG A 318 -1.62 18.00 3.95
N PHE A 319 -1.85 17.81 5.24
CA PHE A 319 -2.01 16.47 5.83
C PHE A 319 -3.29 16.28 6.64
N ALA A 320 -3.75 17.30 7.37
CA ALA A 320 -4.89 17.13 8.28
C ALA A 320 -6.24 17.04 7.53
N GLY A 321 -6.28 17.44 6.27
CA GLY A 321 -7.45 17.25 5.43
C GLY A 321 -7.52 15.89 4.72
N HIS A 322 -6.47 15.07 4.85
CA HIS A 322 -6.42 13.79 4.17
C HIS A 322 -6.94 12.66 5.05
N ALA A 323 -8.12 12.14 4.72
CA ALA A 323 -8.73 11.02 5.44
C ALA A 323 -8.29 9.68 4.81
N PRO A 324 -7.69 8.76 5.59
CA PRO A 324 -7.33 7.45 5.08
C PRO A 324 -8.58 6.64 4.74
N ARG A 325 -8.59 6.00 3.57
CA ARG A 325 -9.68 5.11 3.17
C ARG A 325 -9.70 3.86 4.05
N ARG A 326 -10.87 3.53 4.57
CA ARG A 326 -11.11 2.29 5.31
C ARG A 326 -11.71 1.26 4.36
N TYR A 327 -11.14 0.07 4.34
CA TYR A 327 -11.61 -1.02 3.50
C TYR A 327 -12.40 -2.02 4.34
N ASP A 328 -13.56 -2.45 3.83
CA ASP A 328 -14.36 -3.50 4.41
C ASP A 328 -14.58 -4.60 3.37
N GLY A 329 -13.98 -5.75 3.59
CA GLY A 329 -14.10 -6.93 2.74
C GLY A 329 -15.21 -7.89 3.17
N SER A 330 -16.09 -7.52 4.10
CA SER A 330 -17.15 -8.42 4.62
C SER A 330 -18.12 -8.88 3.54
N GLY A 331 -18.43 -8.01 2.56
CA GLY A 331 -19.31 -8.33 1.41
C GLY A 331 -18.65 -9.13 0.28
N LEU A 332 -17.31 -9.33 0.31
CA LEU A 332 -16.64 -10.07 -0.75
C LEU A 332 -16.91 -11.58 -0.66
N THR A 333 -17.18 -12.19 -1.80
CA THR A 333 -17.27 -13.65 -1.96
C THR A 333 -16.02 -14.17 -2.68
N PHE A 334 -15.65 -15.40 -2.40
CA PHE A 334 -14.45 -16.03 -2.96
C PHE A 334 -14.77 -17.39 -3.58
N PRO A 335 -15.59 -17.41 -4.65
CA PRO A 335 -15.87 -18.66 -5.36
C PRO A 335 -14.55 -19.21 -5.92
N GLY A 336 -14.26 -20.47 -5.63
CA GLY A 336 -12.99 -21.09 -6.01
C GLY A 336 -11.92 -21.07 -4.92
N LEU A 337 -12.18 -20.49 -3.74
CA LEU A 337 -11.33 -20.70 -2.59
C LEU A 337 -11.43 -22.17 -2.13
N ALA A 338 -10.30 -22.79 -1.78
CA ALA A 338 -10.29 -24.14 -1.24
C ALA A 338 -11.11 -24.23 0.05
N ALA A 339 -11.90 -25.31 0.20
CA ALA A 339 -12.70 -25.52 1.41
C ALA A 339 -11.84 -25.81 2.64
N ALA A 340 -10.65 -26.42 2.42
CA ALA A 340 -9.72 -26.76 3.48
C ALA A 340 -8.27 -26.66 2.97
N TYR A 341 -7.36 -26.41 3.89
CA TYR A 341 -5.91 -26.45 3.69
C TYR A 341 -5.28 -27.33 4.78
N GLU A 342 -4.47 -28.31 4.37
CA GLU A 342 -3.86 -29.29 5.29
C GLU A 342 -4.87 -29.97 6.24
N GLY A 343 -6.06 -30.29 5.71
CA GLY A 343 -7.13 -30.95 6.48
C GLY A 343 -7.89 -30.03 7.45
N LYS A 344 -7.57 -28.72 7.50
CA LYS A 344 -8.28 -27.74 8.31
C LYS A 344 -9.20 -26.88 7.44
N PRO A 345 -10.42 -26.53 7.91
CA PRO A 345 -11.29 -25.61 7.18
C PRO A 345 -10.56 -24.28 6.90
N LEU A 346 -10.62 -23.83 5.65
CA LEU A 346 -10.01 -22.56 5.24
C LEU A 346 -11.09 -21.47 5.20
N ALA A 347 -11.01 -20.53 6.14
CA ALA A 347 -11.85 -19.34 6.17
C ALA A 347 -10.95 -18.09 6.29
N LEU A 348 -11.27 -17.06 5.52
CA LEU A 348 -10.55 -15.79 5.58
C LEU A 348 -11.00 -14.98 6.79
N HIS A 349 -10.04 -14.54 7.60
CA HIS A 349 -10.29 -13.62 8.71
C HIS A 349 -10.67 -12.22 8.20
N LYS A 350 -11.34 -11.42 9.04
CA LYS A 350 -11.76 -10.06 8.69
C LYS A 350 -10.61 -9.22 8.12
N HIS A 351 -9.47 -9.16 8.78
CA HIS A 351 -8.31 -8.39 8.33
C HIS A 351 -7.74 -8.85 6.97
N GLN A 352 -7.89 -10.15 6.64
CA GLN A 352 -7.49 -10.69 5.34
C GLN A 352 -8.48 -10.26 4.25
N ARG A 353 -9.78 -10.30 4.53
CA ARG A 353 -10.83 -9.82 3.61
C ARG A 353 -10.70 -8.33 3.35
N ASP A 354 -10.43 -7.52 4.39
CA ASP A 354 -10.20 -6.08 4.28
C ASP A 354 -8.95 -5.78 3.44
N ALA A 355 -7.88 -6.56 3.61
CA ALA A 355 -6.68 -6.44 2.79
C ALA A 355 -6.94 -6.79 1.31
N ILE A 356 -7.77 -7.80 1.04
CA ILE A 356 -8.18 -8.15 -0.32
C ILE A 356 -9.04 -7.04 -0.92
N ALA A 357 -9.98 -6.46 -0.17
CA ALA A 357 -10.77 -5.31 -0.61
C ALA A 357 -9.85 -4.15 -1.04
N ARG A 358 -8.75 -3.88 -0.29
CA ARG A 358 -7.74 -2.91 -0.68
C ARG A 358 -7.00 -3.27 -1.98
N ILE A 359 -6.66 -4.54 -2.18
CA ILE A 359 -6.00 -5.02 -3.42
C ILE A 359 -6.92 -4.87 -4.64
N LEU A 360 -8.23 -4.94 -4.44
CA LEU A 360 -9.24 -4.84 -5.49
C LEU A 360 -9.60 -3.39 -5.84
N ASP A 361 -9.22 -2.43 -5.00
CA ASP A 361 -9.56 -1.03 -5.19
C ASP A 361 -8.92 -0.47 -6.47
N LYS A 362 -9.77 0.08 -7.34
CA LYS A 362 -9.38 0.68 -8.64
C LYS A 362 -9.18 2.20 -8.56
N ASP A 363 -9.70 2.81 -7.49
CA ASP A 363 -9.81 4.27 -7.39
C ASP A 363 -8.57 4.91 -6.75
N THR A 364 -7.58 4.13 -6.37
CA THR A 364 -6.31 4.66 -5.87
C THR A 364 -5.41 5.04 -7.04
N THR A 365 -4.95 6.28 -7.06
CA THR A 365 -4.05 6.82 -8.10
C THR A 365 -2.77 6.02 -8.31
N ASP A 366 -2.34 5.26 -7.29
CA ASP A 366 -1.10 4.50 -7.32
C ASP A 366 -1.27 3.01 -7.66
N ASP A 367 -2.51 2.52 -7.79
CA ASP A 367 -2.87 1.10 -8.09
C ASP A 367 -2.00 0.07 -7.31
N SER A 368 -1.48 0.47 -6.14
CA SER A 368 -0.58 -0.31 -5.30
C SER A 368 -1.12 -0.48 -3.88
N ALA A 369 -0.84 -1.64 -3.27
CA ALA A 369 -1.22 -1.94 -1.89
C ALA A 369 -0.03 -2.53 -1.13
N LEU A 370 0.35 -1.89 -0.01
CA LEU A 370 1.36 -2.41 0.92
C LEU A 370 0.67 -3.13 2.07
N LEU A 371 0.96 -4.43 2.26
CA LEU A 371 0.44 -5.24 3.36
C LEU A 371 1.45 -5.30 4.50
N THR A 372 1.23 -4.51 5.56
CA THR A 372 2.10 -4.40 6.73
C THR A 372 1.67 -5.28 7.91
N HIS A 373 0.88 -6.31 7.67
CA HIS A 373 0.44 -7.24 8.70
C HIS A 373 1.61 -7.91 9.43
N LYS A 374 1.42 -8.29 10.69
CA LYS A 374 2.40 -9.05 11.48
C LYS A 374 2.78 -10.37 10.80
N VAL A 375 3.92 -10.93 11.15
CA VAL A 375 4.35 -12.26 10.69
C VAL A 375 3.31 -13.29 11.14
N GLY A 376 2.96 -14.24 10.27
CA GLY A 376 1.93 -15.26 10.53
C GLY A 376 0.48 -14.83 10.27
N ALA A 377 0.20 -13.56 9.94
CA ALA A 377 -1.17 -13.08 9.66
C ALA A 377 -1.73 -13.50 8.27
N GLY A 378 -1.02 -14.33 7.51
CA GLY A 378 -1.49 -14.84 6.22
C GLY A 378 -1.34 -13.86 5.06
N LYS A 379 -0.31 -13.01 5.03
CA LYS A 379 -0.06 -12.05 3.92
C LYS A 379 -0.02 -12.73 2.55
N THR A 380 0.66 -13.87 2.45
CA THR A 380 0.76 -14.66 1.21
C THR A 380 -0.62 -15.12 0.74
N LEU A 381 -1.48 -15.59 1.64
CA LEU A 381 -2.86 -15.96 1.34
C LEU A 381 -3.66 -14.76 0.83
N CYS A 382 -3.55 -13.58 1.48
CA CYS A 382 -4.20 -12.36 1.01
C CYS A 382 -3.76 -11.99 -0.41
N ALA A 383 -2.46 -12.08 -0.70
CA ALA A 383 -1.93 -11.76 -2.03
C ALA A 383 -2.44 -12.74 -3.09
N ILE A 384 -2.41 -14.04 -2.83
CA ILE A 384 -2.90 -15.08 -3.76
C ILE A 384 -4.39 -14.90 -4.02
N VAL A 385 -5.21 -14.80 -2.96
CA VAL A 385 -6.67 -14.65 -3.10
C VAL A 385 -7.03 -13.33 -3.79
N GLY A 386 -6.33 -12.24 -3.45
CA GLY A 386 -6.52 -10.94 -4.10
C GLY A 386 -6.20 -10.99 -5.60
N VAL A 387 -5.09 -11.62 -5.98
CA VAL A 387 -4.70 -11.83 -7.39
C VAL A 387 -5.74 -12.70 -8.13
N MET A 388 -6.19 -13.78 -7.53
CA MET A 388 -7.22 -14.65 -8.13
C MET A 388 -8.56 -13.92 -8.30
N LYS A 389 -8.97 -13.13 -7.33
CA LYS A 389 -10.18 -12.29 -7.44
C LYS A 389 -10.04 -11.21 -8.53
N ARG A 390 -8.86 -10.57 -8.68
CA ARG A 390 -8.58 -9.64 -9.79
C ARG A 390 -8.69 -10.33 -11.16
N LEU A 391 -8.25 -11.58 -11.27
CA LEU A 391 -8.43 -12.38 -12.49
C LEU A 391 -9.92 -12.64 -12.77
N GLN A 392 -10.70 -13.07 -11.76
CA GLN A 392 -12.14 -13.31 -11.88
C GLN A 392 -12.91 -12.06 -12.33
N LEU A 393 -12.54 -10.89 -11.80
CA LEU A 393 -13.13 -9.59 -12.14
C LEU A 393 -12.60 -9.00 -13.46
N GLY A 394 -11.68 -9.69 -14.15
CA GLY A 394 -11.08 -9.17 -15.38
C GLY A 394 -10.15 -7.96 -15.20
N LEU A 395 -9.80 -7.62 -13.95
CA LEU A 395 -8.90 -6.51 -13.61
C LEU A 395 -7.44 -6.79 -13.95
N SER A 396 -7.07 -8.05 -14.03
CA SER A 396 -5.72 -8.51 -14.40
C SER A 396 -5.84 -9.70 -15.34
N ARG A 397 -4.96 -9.75 -16.36
CA ARG A 397 -4.94 -10.87 -17.32
C ARG A 397 -3.78 -11.83 -17.10
N ARG A 398 -2.62 -11.32 -16.65
CA ARG A 398 -1.39 -12.08 -16.47
C ARG A 398 -0.66 -11.58 -15.21
N PRO A 399 -1.11 -11.95 -14.02
CA PRO A 399 -0.44 -11.55 -12.78
C PRO A 399 0.91 -12.25 -12.67
N ILE A 400 1.89 -11.54 -12.11
CA ILE A 400 3.22 -12.06 -11.80
C ILE A 400 3.39 -11.98 -10.29
N VAL A 401 3.79 -13.11 -9.67
CA VAL A 401 4.12 -13.17 -8.25
C VAL A 401 5.64 -13.31 -8.11
N VAL A 402 6.28 -12.34 -7.51
CA VAL A 402 7.73 -12.35 -7.27
C VAL A 402 7.99 -12.73 -5.83
N VAL A 403 8.74 -13.80 -5.62
CA VAL A 403 9.08 -14.34 -4.29
C VAL A 403 10.57 -14.62 -4.18
N PRO A 404 11.15 -14.57 -2.97
CA PRO A 404 12.52 -15.04 -2.73
C PRO A 404 12.67 -16.54 -3.07
N ASN A 405 13.83 -16.93 -3.57
CA ASN A 405 14.08 -18.31 -4.06
C ASN A 405 13.74 -19.39 -3.01
N HIS A 406 14.00 -19.14 -1.72
CA HIS A 406 13.81 -20.10 -0.64
C HIS A 406 12.34 -20.39 -0.30
N ILE A 407 11.39 -19.57 -0.78
CA ILE A 407 9.94 -19.80 -0.56
C ILE A 407 9.20 -20.16 -1.85
N ARG A 408 9.92 -20.26 -2.98
CA ARG A 408 9.31 -20.54 -4.29
C ARG A 408 8.61 -21.90 -4.33
N ASP A 409 9.12 -22.86 -3.62
CA ASP A 409 8.66 -24.27 -3.64
C ASP A 409 7.67 -24.58 -2.50
N GLN A 410 7.32 -23.57 -1.67
CA GLN A 410 6.26 -23.62 -0.67
C GLN A 410 4.91 -23.25 -1.29
#